data_7ed3bcec794c7e8d9011ad391288a0d4
#
_entry.id   7ed3bcec794c7e8d9011ad391288a0d4
#
_cell.length_a   1.000
_cell.length_b   1.000
_cell.length_c   1.000
_cell.angle_alpha   90.00
_cell.angle_beta   90.00
_cell.angle_gamma   90.00
#
_symmetry.space_group_name_H-M   'P 1'
#
loop_
_entity.id
_entity.type
_entity.pdbx_description
1 polymer ?
#
loop_
_entity_poly.entity_id
_entity_poly.type
_entity_poly.pdbx_seq_one_letter_code
_entity_poly.pdbx_strand_id
1 'polypeptide(L)'
;FAEVRSLRRTIITVPVLTPRLSSLWLYFVTATSYNLARNLVDSMKVDVIAKPNDLAAQLNIEPLSYKKAVEFAFQRIKQNLVTSSWKDSVVASDTDISQIERFIEVPTHGCLRDVKKKLISQSPDQVIENIWSIGGEKGWYYGTYLWKIRGYLDKAFGGIALRRGRRSPTDLNPGDALDFWRVIVANKEQHRLLLFAEMKLPGEAWLEFEITEDKGSFYLNQTATFRPKGLWGRIYWYAVWPFHIFVFEGMAKRIVSA
;
A
#
# COMPACT_ATOMS: atom_id res chain seq x y z
N PHE A 1 13.62 -11.72 -16.23
CA PHE A 1 13.23 -10.94 -15.04
C PHE A 1 13.98 -11.41 -13.79
N ALA A 2 13.90 -12.70 -13.42
CA ALA A 2 14.57 -13.24 -12.24
C ALA A 2 16.10 -13.06 -12.31
N GLU A 3 16.70 -13.28 -13.48
CA GLU A 3 18.12 -13.05 -13.73
C GLU A 3 18.56 -11.60 -13.44
N VAL A 4 17.82 -10.60 -13.96
CA VAL A 4 18.12 -9.18 -13.75
C VAL A 4 18.06 -8.80 -12.26
N ARG A 5 17.20 -9.47 -11.47
CA ARG A 5 17.08 -9.26 -10.03
C ARG A 5 17.95 -10.19 -9.19
N SER A 6 18.78 -11.02 -9.80
CA SER A 6 19.57 -12.05 -9.11
C SER A 6 18.73 -12.96 -8.21
N LEU A 7 17.49 -13.24 -8.63
CA LEU A 7 16.56 -14.09 -7.89
C LEU A 7 16.68 -15.54 -8.36
N ARG A 8 16.88 -16.45 -7.41
CA ARG A 8 16.74 -17.89 -7.69
C ARG A 8 15.27 -18.28 -7.57
N ARG A 9 14.71 -18.91 -8.63
CA ARG A 9 13.32 -19.36 -8.67
C ARG A 9 13.27 -20.80 -9.19
N THR A 10 12.52 -21.63 -8.50
CA THR A 10 12.19 -22.97 -8.99
C THR A 10 10.95 -22.85 -9.86
N ILE A 11 11.05 -23.31 -11.10
CA ILE A 11 9.91 -23.34 -12.05
C ILE A 11 9.44 -24.79 -12.11
N ILE A 12 8.17 -25.01 -11.72
CA ILE A 12 7.53 -26.31 -11.81
C ILE A 12 6.51 -26.24 -12.95
N THR A 13 6.72 -27.05 -13.98
CA THR A 13 5.79 -27.12 -15.10
C THR A 13 4.59 -27.98 -14.72
N VAL A 14 3.38 -27.41 -14.82
CA VAL A 14 2.13 -28.13 -14.59
C VAL A 14 1.60 -28.61 -15.93
N PRO A 15 1.45 -29.93 -16.14
CA PRO A 15 1.11 -30.50 -17.47
C PRO A 15 -0.35 -30.27 -17.89
N VAL A 16 -1.19 -29.76 -16.98
CA VAL A 16 -2.61 -29.53 -17.24
C VAL A 16 -2.90 -28.04 -17.20
N LEU A 17 -3.48 -27.50 -18.27
CA LEU A 17 -3.91 -26.13 -18.34
C LEU A 17 -5.19 -25.95 -17.50
N THR A 18 -5.06 -25.35 -16.33
CA THR A 18 -6.17 -25.06 -15.41
C THR A 18 -6.37 -23.55 -15.24
N PRO A 19 -6.96 -22.85 -16.24
CA PRO A 19 -7.03 -21.39 -16.21
C PRO A 19 -7.75 -20.83 -14.98
N ARG A 20 -8.81 -21.52 -14.51
CA ARG A 20 -9.55 -21.09 -13.31
C ARG A 20 -8.71 -21.21 -12.04
N LEU A 21 -7.98 -22.32 -11.87
CA LEU A 21 -7.08 -22.46 -10.72
C LEU A 21 -5.92 -21.47 -10.79
N SER A 22 -5.37 -21.24 -11.98
CA SER A 22 -4.32 -20.23 -12.18
C SER A 22 -4.81 -18.81 -11.88
N SER A 23 -6.02 -18.44 -12.27
CA SER A 23 -6.60 -17.12 -11.94
C SER A 23 -6.91 -16.98 -10.45
N LEU A 24 -7.39 -18.04 -9.79
CA LEU A 24 -7.57 -18.05 -8.32
C LEU A 24 -6.22 -17.93 -7.61
N TRP A 25 -5.22 -18.69 -8.04
CA TRP A 25 -3.87 -18.58 -7.50
C TRP A 25 -3.30 -17.18 -7.67
N LEU A 26 -3.40 -16.60 -8.86
CA LEU A 26 -2.96 -15.23 -9.13
C LEU A 26 -3.71 -14.22 -8.25
N TYR A 27 -5.02 -14.39 -8.09
CA TYR A 27 -5.82 -13.57 -7.18
C TYR A 27 -5.33 -13.67 -5.73
N PHE A 28 -5.07 -14.86 -5.18
CA PHE A 28 -4.63 -15.02 -3.81
C PHE A 28 -3.17 -14.59 -3.58
N VAL A 29 -2.30 -14.80 -4.55
CA VAL A 29 -0.85 -14.54 -4.40
C VAL A 29 -0.46 -13.11 -4.74
N THR A 30 -1.27 -12.39 -5.53
CA THR A 30 -0.98 -11.02 -5.96
C THR A 30 -2.06 -10.04 -5.49
N ALA A 31 -1.79 -8.73 -5.60
CA ALA A 31 -2.74 -7.67 -5.29
C ALA A 31 -3.75 -7.39 -6.43
N THR A 32 -3.95 -8.33 -7.36
CA THR A 32 -4.90 -8.18 -8.46
C THR A 32 -6.32 -8.50 -8.01
N SER A 33 -7.34 -7.89 -8.63
CA SER A 33 -8.73 -8.34 -8.50
C SER A 33 -8.94 -9.67 -9.23
N TYR A 34 -9.95 -10.45 -8.82
CA TYR A 34 -10.26 -11.72 -9.48
C TYR A 34 -10.58 -11.55 -10.98
N ASN A 35 -11.32 -10.50 -11.33
CA ASN A 35 -11.66 -10.21 -12.73
C ASN A 35 -10.41 -9.92 -13.57
N LEU A 36 -9.48 -9.13 -13.03
CA LEU A 36 -8.21 -8.86 -13.71
C LEU A 36 -7.35 -10.12 -13.83
N ALA A 37 -7.23 -10.90 -12.74
CA ALA A 37 -6.50 -12.18 -12.76
C ALA A 37 -7.07 -13.14 -13.81
N ARG A 38 -8.40 -13.25 -13.90
CA ARG A 38 -9.07 -14.07 -14.89
C ARG A 38 -8.78 -13.61 -16.31
N ASN A 39 -8.95 -12.32 -16.59
CA ASN A 39 -8.70 -11.75 -17.92
C ASN A 39 -7.23 -11.93 -18.35
N LEU A 40 -6.27 -11.76 -17.43
CA LEU A 40 -4.85 -12.00 -17.70
C LEU A 40 -4.58 -13.47 -18.06
N VAL A 41 -5.15 -14.41 -17.31
CA VAL A 41 -4.98 -15.83 -17.58
C VAL A 41 -5.70 -16.25 -18.87
N ASP A 42 -6.89 -15.71 -19.14
CA ASP A 42 -7.62 -15.97 -20.36
C ASP A 42 -6.88 -15.44 -21.61
N SER A 43 -6.21 -14.30 -21.50
CA SER A 43 -5.39 -13.74 -22.58
C SER A 43 -4.19 -14.61 -22.95
N MET A 44 -3.68 -15.41 -22.00
CA MET A 44 -2.56 -16.34 -22.26
C MET A 44 -2.93 -17.56 -23.12
N LYS A 45 -4.21 -17.76 -23.41
CA LYS A 45 -4.68 -18.86 -24.28
C LYS A 45 -4.52 -18.54 -25.76
N VAL A 46 -4.25 -17.30 -26.09
CA VAL A 46 -4.16 -16.81 -27.47
C VAL A 46 -2.73 -16.36 -27.73
N ASP A 47 -2.15 -16.87 -28.80
CA ASP A 47 -0.85 -16.39 -29.25
C ASP A 47 -0.99 -14.97 -29.80
N VAL A 48 -0.37 -14.01 -29.13
CA VAL A 48 -0.32 -12.61 -29.55
C VAL A 48 1.02 -12.34 -30.19
N ILE A 49 1.08 -12.46 -31.51
CA ILE A 49 2.27 -12.21 -32.29
C ILE A 49 2.08 -10.92 -33.08
N ALA A 50 2.99 -9.98 -32.92
CA ALA A 50 3.00 -8.76 -33.72
C ALA A 50 3.24 -9.11 -35.20
N LYS A 51 2.40 -8.57 -36.10
CA LYS A 51 2.68 -8.67 -37.52
C LYS A 51 3.96 -7.94 -37.85
N PRO A 52 4.83 -8.51 -38.73
CA PRO A 52 6.01 -7.79 -39.21
C PRO A 52 5.60 -6.42 -39.76
N ASN A 53 6.29 -5.37 -39.33
CA ASN A 53 6.09 -4.01 -39.81
C ASN A 53 7.39 -3.22 -39.73
N ASP A 54 7.52 -2.19 -40.53
CA ASP A 54 8.71 -1.34 -40.62
C ASP A 54 8.56 -0.04 -39.80
N LEU A 55 7.61 0.00 -38.87
CA LEU A 55 7.28 1.23 -38.12
C LEU A 55 8.48 1.74 -37.31
N ALA A 56 9.24 0.83 -36.67
CA ALA A 56 10.43 1.20 -35.92
C ALA A 56 11.48 1.86 -36.81
N ALA A 57 11.69 1.31 -38.01
CA ALA A 57 12.61 1.88 -39.00
C ALA A 57 12.14 3.25 -39.53
N GLN A 58 10.82 3.39 -39.81
CA GLN A 58 10.24 4.66 -40.28
C GLN A 58 10.31 5.75 -39.21
N LEU A 59 10.22 5.41 -37.92
CA LEU A 59 10.34 6.33 -36.80
C LEU A 59 11.77 6.51 -36.29
N ASN A 60 12.74 5.84 -36.91
CA ASN A 60 14.15 5.84 -36.49
C ASN A 60 14.32 5.42 -35.01
N ILE A 61 13.54 4.41 -34.57
CA ILE A 61 13.55 3.88 -33.21
C ILE A 61 14.31 2.55 -33.20
N GLU A 62 15.33 2.46 -32.36
CA GLU A 62 15.98 1.18 -32.05
C GLU A 62 15.33 0.54 -30.82
N PRO A 63 14.57 -0.56 -30.97
CA PRO A 63 13.93 -1.23 -29.84
C PRO A 63 14.97 -1.82 -28.87
N LEU A 64 14.78 -1.59 -27.59
CA LEU A 64 15.59 -2.21 -26.54
C LEU A 64 15.26 -3.69 -26.40
N SER A 65 16.28 -4.51 -26.11
CA SER A 65 16.03 -5.89 -25.72
C SER A 65 15.25 -5.93 -24.40
N TYR A 66 14.41 -6.96 -24.21
CA TYR A 66 13.63 -7.16 -22.97
C TYR A 66 14.49 -7.06 -21.71
N LYS A 67 15.67 -7.68 -21.71
CA LYS A 67 16.60 -7.63 -20.57
C LYS A 67 17.03 -6.21 -20.25
N LYS A 68 17.48 -5.42 -21.24
CA LYS A 68 17.85 -4.02 -21.08
C LYS A 68 16.68 -3.16 -20.60
N ALA A 69 15.49 -3.35 -21.17
CA ALA A 69 14.30 -2.60 -20.74
C ALA A 69 13.96 -2.87 -19.26
N VAL A 70 14.06 -4.12 -18.80
CA VAL A 70 13.86 -4.48 -17.40
C VAL A 70 14.95 -3.90 -16.50
N GLU A 71 16.21 -3.92 -16.93
CA GLU A 71 17.33 -3.32 -16.19
C GLU A 71 17.11 -1.81 -15.98
N PHE A 72 16.74 -1.08 -17.02
CA PHE A 72 16.43 0.34 -16.94
C PHE A 72 15.24 0.64 -16.04
N ALA A 73 14.18 -0.18 -16.12
CA ALA A 73 13.03 -0.04 -15.23
C ALA A 73 13.42 -0.15 -13.75
N PHE A 74 14.26 -1.14 -13.40
CA PHE A 74 14.74 -1.27 -12.03
C PHE A 74 15.72 -0.17 -11.61
N GLN A 75 16.53 0.31 -12.53
CA GLN A 75 17.41 1.44 -12.27
C GLN A 75 16.59 2.70 -11.92
N ARG A 76 15.52 2.99 -12.68
CA ARG A 76 14.61 4.10 -12.37
C ARG A 76 13.91 3.94 -11.01
N ILE A 77 13.51 2.71 -10.66
CA ILE A 77 12.94 2.45 -9.33
C ILE A 77 13.97 2.75 -8.23
N LYS A 78 15.22 2.31 -8.39
CA LYS A 78 16.30 2.59 -7.42
C LYS A 78 16.63 4.08 -7.30
N GLN A 79 16.51 4.83 -8.38
CA GLN A 79 16.73 6.28 -8.41
C GLN A 79 15.51 7.08 -7.95
N ASN A 80 14.45 6.43 -7.53
CA ASN A 80 13.17 7.07 -7.12
C ASN A 80 12.54 7.96 -8.21
N LEU A 81 12.79 7.65 -9.48
CA LEU A 81 12.32 8.42 -10.64
C LEU A 81 10.97 7.92 -11.19
N VAL A 82 10.34 6.95 -10.53
CA VAL A 82 9.01 6.42 -10.91
C VAL A 82 7.95 7.30 -10.27
N THR A 83 7.24 8.08 -11.08
CA THR A 83 6.20 9.00 -10.61
C THR A 83 4.90 8.29 -10.25
N SER A 84 4.59 7.17 -10.90
CA SER A 84 3.40 6.36 -10.60
C SER A 84 3.64 4.90 -10.99
N SER A 85 2.91 4.00 -10.36
CA SER A 85 2.94 2.57 -10.68
C SER A 85 1.52 2.00 -10.73
N TRP A 86 1.35 0.82 -11.35
CA TRP A 86 0.05 0.13 -11.34
C TRP A 86 -0.46 -0.16 -9.92
N LYS A 87 0.42 -0.18 -8.92
CA LYS A 87 0.08 -0.35 -7.50
C LYS A 87 -0.74 0.83 -6.97
N ASP A 88 -0.58 2.00 -7.58
CA ASP A 88 -1.28 3.23 -7.21
C ASP A 88 -2.68 3.29 -7.84
N SER A 89 -2.99 2.37 -8.77
CA SER A 89 -4.31 2.29 -9.38
C SER A 89 -5.38 1.90 -8.35
N VAL A 90 -6.55 2.48 -8.51
CA VAL A 90 -7.73 2.20 -7.68
C VAL A 90 -8.35 0.89 -8.15
N VAL A 91 -8.08 -0.22 -7.49
CA VAL A 91 -8.45 -1.56 -7.99
C VAL A 91 -9.67 -2.15 -7.31
N ALA A 92 -10.05 -1.73 -6.10
CA ALA A 92 -11.02 -2.52 -5.37
C ALA A 92 -11.80 -1.82 -4.24
N SER A 93 -11.75 -0.51 -4.11
CA SER A 93 -12.59 0.15 -3.11
C SER A 93 -13.91 0.60 -3.74
N ASP A 94 -15.03 0.37 -3.05
CA ASP A 94 -16.30 1.03 -3.35
C ASP A 94 -16.21 2.56 -3.14
N THR A 95 -15.02 3.06 -2.81
CA THR A 95 -14.72 4.46 -2.54
C THR A 95 -14.20 5.11 -3.81
N ASP A 96 -14.91 6.10 -4.28
CA ASP A 96 -14.53 6.93 -5.43
C ASP A 96 -13.35 7.83 -5.02
N ILE A 97 -12.12 7.39 -5.38
CA ILE A 97 -10.87 8.10 -5.07
C ILE A 97 -10.64 9.28 -6.03
N SER A 98 -11.48 9.46 -7.06
CA SER A 98 -11.44 10.69 -7.88
C SER A 98 -11.65 11.95 -7.02
N GLN A 99 -12.11 11.77 -5.80
CA GLN A 99 -12.38 12.81 -4.82
C GLN A 99 -11.47 12.69 -3.56
N ILE A 100 -10.19 12.38 -3.76
CA ILE A 100 -9.19 12.31 -2.66
C ILE A 100 -9.27 13.54 -1.74
N GLU A 101 -9.56 14.69 -2.30
CA GLU A 101 -9.72 15.95 -1.55
C GLU A 101 -10.75 15.86 -0.41
N ARG A 102 -11.77 15.02 -0.53
CA ARG A 102 -12.76 14.80 0.55
C ARG A 102 -12.19 14.13 1.79
N PHE A 103 -11.07 13.45 1.67
CA PHE A 103 -10.45 12.70 2.76
C PHE A 103 -9.33 13.47 3.46
N ILE A 104 -9.00 14.67 2.97
CA ILE A 104 -8.00 15.58 3.59
C ILE A 104 -8.51 16.06 4.94
N GLU A 105 -9.82 16.37 5.05
CA GLU A 105 -10.45 16.75 6.31
C GLU A 105 -10.96 15.51 7.03
N VAL A 106 -10.24 15.12 8.09
CA VAL A 106 -10.65 14.00 8.93
C VAL A 106 -11.90 14.38 9.71
N PRO A 107 -13.03 13.67 9.55
CA PRO A 107 -14.27 14.04 10.22
C PRO A 107 -14.12 13.98 11.74
N THR A 108 -14.72 14.97 12.40
CA THR A 108 -14.69 15.07 13.88
C THR A 108 -15.94 14.52 14.53
N HIS A 109 -17.09 14.61 13.87
CA HIS A 109 -18.39 14.21 14.40
C HIS A 109 -18.78 12.79 13.97
N GLY A 110 -19.33 12.04 14.92
CA GLY A 110 -19.78 10.66 14.67
C GLY A 110 -18.65 9.65 14.48
N CYS A 111 -17.42 10.01 14.81
CA CYS A 111 -16.22 9.17 14.68
C CYS A 111 -15.77 8.60 16.02
N LEU A 112 -15.14 7.44 15.95
CA LEU A 112 -14.45 6.79 17.05
C LEU A 112 -12.96 7.02 16.84
N ARG A 113 -12.22 7.37 17.89
CA ARG A 113 -10.80 7.75 17.80
C ARG A 113 -9.96 6.98 18.81
N ASP A 114 -8.76 6.64 18.40
CA ASP A 114 -7.70 6.13 19.25
C ASP A 114 -6.46 7.00 19.03
N VAL A 115 -6.06 7.73 20.08
CA VAL A 115 -4.94 8.69 20.03
C VAL A 115 -3.82 8.17 20.91
N LYS A 116 -2.61 8.10 20.35
CA LYS A 116 -1.37 7.77 21.07
C LYS A 116 -0.43 8.96 20.99
N LYS A 117 -0.14 9.60 22.12
CA LYS A 117 0.83 10.70 22.24
C LYS A 117 2.12 10.13 22.86
N LYS A 118 3.27 10.31 22.20
CA LYS A 118 4.58 9.85 22.67
C LYS A 118 5.59 10.99 22.63
N LEU A 119 6.31 11.16 23.73
CA LEU A 119 7.45 12.07 23.79
C LEU A 119 8.54 11.59 22.85
N ILE A 120 9.10 12.51 22.09
CA ILE A 120 10.24 12.27 21.20
C ILE A 120 11.50 12.65 21.95
N SER A 121 12.37 11.66 22.21
CA SER A 121 13.64 11.88 22.91
C SER A 121 14.82 12.07 21.95
N GLN A 122 14.63 11.77 20.69
CA GLN A 122 15.60 11.91 19.59
C GLN A 122 15.27 13.11 18.71
N SER A 123 15.99 13.31 17.60
CA SER A 123 15.67 14.36 16.65
C SER A 123 14.28 14.14 16.04
N PRO A 124 13.43 15.17 15.94
CA PRO A 124 12.17 15.09 15.20
C PRO A 124 12.37 14.61 13.74
N ASP A 125 13.45 15.02 13.07
CA ASP A 125 13.76 14.60 11.70
C ASP A 125 13.94 13.09 11.59
N GLN A 126 14.60 12.47 12.57
CA GLN A 126 14.74 11.01 12.59
C GLN A 126 13.38 10.32 12.73
N VAL A 127 12.50 10.84 13.55
CA VAL A 127 11.13 10.30 13.71
C VAL A 127 10.33 10.48 12.42
N ILE A 128 10.50 11.60 11.71
CA ILE A 128 9.91 11.81 10.38
C ILE A 128 10.40 10.76 9.39
N GLU A 129 11.70 10.48 9.29
CA GLU A 129 12.22 9.43 8.42
C GLU A 129 11.68 8.05 8.80
N ASN A 130 11.49 7.78 10.08
CA ASN A 130 10.84 6.56 10.53
C ASN A 130 9.37 6.48 10.07
N ILE A 131 8.59 7.56 10.21
CA ILE A 131 7.22 7.64 9.71
C ILE A 131 7.18 7.45 8.20
N TRP A 132 8.09 8.12 7.45
CA TRP A 132 8.14 8.02 5.99
C TRP A 132 8.58 6.66 5.48
N SER A 133 9.13 5.81 6.33
CA SER A 133 9.57 4.44 5.96
C SER A 133 8.61 3.33 6.39
N ILE A 134 7.42 3.64 6.94
CA ILE A 134 6.42 2.63 7.33
C ILE A 134 5.88 1.85 6.13
N GLY A 135 5.42 0.63 6.36
CA GLY A 135 4.83 -0.25 5.35
C GLY A 135 5.84 -0.92 4.42
N GLY A 136 5.35 -1.64 3.42
CA GLY A 136 6.17 -2.37 2.47
C GLY A 136 7.10 -3.41 3.12
N GLU A 137 8.38 -3.39 2.75
CA GLU A 137 9.38 -4.33 3.26
C GLU A 137 9.73 -4.09 4.74
N LYS A 138 9.78 -2.82 5.19
CA LYS A 138 10.05 -2.46 6.59
C LYS A 138 8.89 -2.85 7.52
N GLY A 139 7.68 -2.90 6.99
CA GLY A 139 6.47 -3.22 7.75
C GLY A 139 6.00 -2.07 8.64
N TRP A 140 5.17 -2.40 9.63
CA TRP A 140 4.46 -1.43 10.47
C TRP A 140 5.07 -1.28 11.87
N TYR A 141 6.37 -1.49 12.00
CA TYR A 141 7.16 -1.43 13.23
C TYR A 141 6.72 -2.40 14.32
N TYR A 142 5.42 -2.62 14.51
CA TYR A 142 4.89 -3.50 15.55
C TYR A 142 3.70 -4.32 15.04
N GLY A 143 3.64 -5.59 15.46
CA GLY A 143 2.52 -6.46 15.12
C GLY A 143 2.37 -6.73 13.62
N THR A 144 3.43 -6.69 12.81
CA THR A 144 3.39 -6.90 11.36
C THR A 144 2.65 -8.18 10.96
N TYR A 145 2.67 -9.22 11.81
CA TYR A 145 1.92 -10.46 11.56
C TYR A 145 0.40 -10.24 11.67
N LEU A 146 -0.07 -9.39 12.58
CA LEU A 146 -1.49 -9.03 12.71
C LEU A 146 -1.98 -8.25 11.48
N TRP A 147 -1.16 -7.34 10.98
CA TRP A 147 -1.43 -6.66 9.72
C TRP A 147 -1.51 -7.62 8.54
N LYS A 148 -0.64 -8.64 8.51
CA LYS A 148 -0.71 -9.71 7.49
C LYS A 148 -2.01 -10.52 7.60
N ILE A 149 -2.40 -10.93 8.81
CA ILE A 149 -3.67 -11.63 9.04
C ILE A 149 -4.84 -10.76 8.59
N ARG A 150 -4.85 -9.48 8.96
CA ARG A 150 -5.88 -8.53 8.53
C ARG A 150 -5.94 -8.43 7.01
N GLY A 151 -4.78 -8.37 6.33
CA GLY A 151 -4.70 -8.37 4.87
C GLY A 151 -5.27 -9.63 4.23
N TYR A 152 -5.02 -10.82 4.80
CA TYR A 152 -5.63 -12.07 4.32
C TYR A 152 -7.15 -12.10 4.51
N LEU A 153 -7.64 -11.61 5.65
CA LEU A 153 -9.08 -11.48 5.89
C LEU A 153 -9.71 -10.50 4.87
N ASP A 154 -9.11 -9.33 4.68
CA ASP A 154 -9.56 -8.36 3.69
C ASP A 154 -9.66 -9.00 2.29
N LYS A 155 -8.66 -9.78 1.91
CA LYS A 155 -8.65 -10.52 0.64
C LYS A 155 -9.79 -11.53 0.54
N ALA A 156 -10.08 -12.27 1.60
CA ALA A 156 -11.17 -13.24 1.62
C ALA A 156 -12.53 -12.57 1.38
N PHE A 157 -12.70 -11.31 1.81
CA PHE A 157 -13.89 -10.51 1.57
C PHE A 157 -13.82 -9.66 0.28
N GLY A 158 -12.85 -9.92 -0.60
CA GLY A 158 -12.69 -9.25 -1.88
C GLY A 158 -12.05 -7.87 -1.80
N GLY A 159 -11.33 -7.56 -0.72
CA GLY A 159 -10.53 -6.36 -0.56
C GLY A 159 -9.15 -6.46 -1.23
N ILE A 160 -8.34 -5.42 -1.08
CA ILE A 160 -7.05 -5.28 -1.76
C ILE A 160 -5.89 -6.05 -1.12
N ALA A 161 -6.01 -6.46 0.13
CA ALA A 161 -4.96 -7.09 0.93
C ALA A 161 -3.66 -6.24 1.11
N LEU A 162 -2.67 -6.79 1.82
CA LEU A 162 -1.39 -6.15 2.18
C LEU A 162 -0.34 -6.14 1.05
N ARG A 163 -0.68 -6.56 -0.17
CA ARG A 163 0.34 -6.88 -1.18
C ARG A 163 0.63 -5.79 -2.20
N ARG A 164 0.05 -4.62 -2.05
CA ARG A 164 0.40 -3.49 -2.93
C ARG A 164 1.86 -3.07 -2.74
N GLY A 165 2.38 -3.18 -1.50
CA GLY A 165 3.68 -2.66 -1.17
C GLY A 165 3.68 -1.13 -1.24
N ARG A 166 4.82 -0.55 -1.56
CA ARG A 166 4.95 0.91 -1.74
C ARG A 166 5.78 1.23 -2.98
N ARG A 167 5.62 2.43 -3.53
CA ARG A 167 6.34 2.92 -4.71
C ARG A 167 7.83 3.09 -4.43
N SER A 168 8.14 3.79 -3.35
CA SER A 168 9.50 4.10 -2.90
C SER A 168 9.72 3.60 -1.47
N PRO A 169 10.91 3.10 -1.10
CA PRO A 169 11.20 2.64 0.25
C PRO A 169 11.30 3.79 1.28
N THR A 170 11.60 5.02 0.85
CA THR A 170 11.91 6.16 1.72
C THR A 170 11.06 7.39 1.47
N ASP A 171 10.25 7.39 0.40
CA ASP A 171 9.47 8.54 -0.01
C ASP A 171 7.99 8.21 -0.16
N LEU A 172 7.13 9.16 0.22
CA LEU A 172 5.68 9.08 0.13
C LEU A 172 5.14 10.35 -0.49
N ASN A 173 4.26 10.19 -1.48
CA ASN A 173 3.55 11.30 -2.11
C ASN A 173 2.03 11.12 -1.93
N PRO A 174 1.26 12.20 -1.89
CA PRO A 174 -0.20 12.12 -1.97
C PRO A 174 -0.63 11.27 -3.18
N GLY A 175 -1.57 10.36 -2.97
CA GLY A 175 -2.01 9.40 -3.98
C GLY A 175 -1.24 8.07 -4.00
N ASP A 176 -0.08 7.95 -3.35
CA ASP A 176 0.65 6.68 -3.29
C ASP A 176 -0.16 5.60 -2.55
N ALA A 177 -0.05 4.36 -3.02
CA ALA A 177 -0.55 3.20 -2.29
C ALA A 177 0.50 2.71 -1.30
N LEU A 178 0.09 2.51 -0.04
CA LEU A 178 0.92 2.02 1.04
C LEU A 178 0.24 0.81 1.69
N ASP A 179 0.56 -0.38 1.24
CA ASP A 179 -0.12 -1.63 1.59
C ASP A 179 -1.65 -1.53 1.28
N PHE A 180 -2.51 -1.45 2.25
CA PHE A 180 -3.96 -1.23 2.09
C PHE A 180 -4.41 0.19 2.42
N TRP A 181 -3.46 1.12 2.55
CA TRP A 181 -3.71 2.52 2.79
C TRP A 181 -3.44 3.34 1.52
N ARG A 182 -4.14 4.46 1.42
CA ARG A 182 -3.84 5.51 0.45
C ARG A 182 -3.25 6.71 1.18
N VAL A 183 -2.14 7.22 0.70
CA VAL A 183 -1.56 8.47 1.21
C VAL A 183 -2.42 9.63 0.76
N ILE A 184 -2.98 10.37 1.71
CA ILE A 184 -3.82 11.55 1.45
C ILE A 184 -2.98 12.82 1.60
N VAL A 185 -2.24 12.93 2.71
CA VAL A 185 -1.30 14.02 2.96
C VAL A 185 0.05 13.42 3.29
N ALA A 186 1.10 13.92 2.65
CA ALA A 186 2.49 13.62 2.98
C ALA A 186 3.27 14.95 2.93
N ASN A 187 3.39 15.60 4.08
CA ASN A 187 4.06 16.89 4.21
C ASN A 187 5.14 16.80 5.29
N LYS A 188 6.41 16.72 4.87
CA LYS A 188 7.56 16.64 5.78
C LYS A 188 7.78 17.96 6.53
N GLU A 189 7.53 19.11 5.90
CA GLU A 189 7.71 20.41 6.52
C GLU A 189 6.71 20.66 7.66
N GLN A 190 5.48 20.18 7.47
CA GLN A 190 4.43 20.24 8.50
C GLN A 190 4.47 19.03 9.43
N HIS A 191 5.43 18.12 9.25
CA HIS A 191 5.57 16.88 10.02
C HIS A 191 4.27 16.04 10.06
N ARG A 192 3.54 15.97 8.94
CA ARG A 192 2.21 15.37 8.88
C ARG A 192 2.11 14.31 7.77
N LEU A 193 1.69 13.11 8.15
CA LEU A 193 1.31 12.04 7.23
C LEU A 193 -0.12 11.60 7.54
N LEU A 194 -1.01 11.67 6.55
CA LEU A 194 -2.40 11.22 6.67
C LEU A 194 -2.66 10.11 5.66
N LEU A 195 -3.15 8.99 6.16
CA LEU A 195 -3.48 7.80 5.41
C LEU A 195 -4.98 7.52 5.48
N PHE A 196 -5.57 7.08 4.37
CA PHE A 196 -6.94 6.61 4.27
C PHE A 196 -6.98 5.11 3.98
N ALA A 197 -7.84 4.36 4.66
CA ALA A 197 -7.95 2.92 4.49
C ALA A 197 -8.77 2.57 3.24
N GLU A 198 -8.16 1.85 2.30
CA GLU A 198 -8.83 1.28 1.12
C GLU A 198 -9.30 -0.17 1.33
N MET A 199 -8.98 -0.76 2.49
CA MET A 199 -9.50 -2.08 2.84
C MET A 199 -11.02 -2.05 3.03
N LYS A 200 -11.68 -3.17 2.83
CA LYS A 200 -13.11 -3.29 3.09
C LYS A 200 -13.42 -3.20 4.57
N LEU A 201 -14.08 -2.11 4.94
CA LEU A 201 -14.49 -1.79 6.30
C LEU A 201 -15.98 -1.48 6.32
N PRO A 202 -16.68 -1.76 7.42
CA PRO A 202 -18.04 -1.27 7.62
C PRO A 202 -18.03 0.21 8.06
N GLY A 203 -17.32 1.06 7.34
CA GLY A 203 -17.07 2.45 7.62
C GLY A 203 -15.87 2.99 6.88
N GLU A 204 -15.40 4.15 7.28
CA GLU A 204 -14.20 4.80 6.75
C GLU A 204 -13.17 4.94 7.86
N ALA A 205 -11.88 4.78 7.53
CA ALA A 205 -10.81 4.86 8.51
C ALA A 205 -9.64 5.70 8.02
N TRP A 206 -9.08 6.48 8.94
CA TRP A 206 -7.88 7.29 8.74
C TRP A 206 -6.85 6.92 9.78
N LEU A 207 -5.59 6.98 9.40
CA LEU A 207 -4.44 6.89 10.29
C LEU A 207 -3.55 8.08 10.04
N GLU A 208 -3.37 8.90 11.07
CA GLU A 208 -2.62 10.14 11.02
C GLU A 208 -1.41 10.06 11.94
N PHE A 209 -0.29 10.55 11.45
CA PHE A 209 0.92 10.79 12.22
C PHE A 209 1.27 12.26 12.10
N GLU A 210 1.43 12.91 13.25
CA GLU A 210 1.76 14.31 13.33
C GLU A 210 2.78 14.53 14.45
N ILE A 211 3.81 15.35 14.21
CA ILE A 211 4.71 15.78 15.26
C ILE A 211 4.33 17.20 15.67
N THR A 212 4.07 17.38 16.95
CA THR A 212 3.73 18.67 17.54
C THR A 212 4.74 19.06 18.61
N GLU A 213 4.99 20.36 18.73
CA GLU A 213 5.79 20.91 19.82
C GLU A 213 4.87 21.41 20.93
N ASP A 214 5.18 21.06 22.17
CA ASP A 214 4.49 21.55 23.36
C ASP A 214 5.52 21.84 24.45
N LYS A 215 5.60 23.10 24.87
CA LYS A 215 6.53 23.60 25.92
C LYS A 215 8.00 23.20 25.68
N GLY A 216 8.46 23.30 24.42
CA GLY A 216 9.84 22.98 24.04
C GLY A 216 10.14 21.47 23.94
N SER A 217 9.12 20.63 24.02
CA SER A 217 9.23 19.19 23.84
C SER A 217 8.43 18.74 22.62
N PHE A 218 9.00 17.82 21.82
CA PHE A 218 8.32 17.28 20.64
C PHE A 218 7.57 15.99 20.98
N TYR A 219 6.40 15.85 20.40
CA TYR A 219 5.52 14.69 20.59
C TYR A 219 5.06 14.14 19.27
N LEU A 220 5.12 12.82 19.12
CA LEU A 220 4.40 12.10 18.08
C LEU A 220 2.96 11.89 18.51
N ASN A 221 2.02 12.43 17.74
CA ASN A 221 0.60 12.11 17.83
C ASN A 221 0.25 11.12 16.72
N GLN A 222 -0.12 9.91 17.09
CA GLN A 222 -0.65 8.90 16.19
C GLN A 222 -2.14 8.76 16.46
N THR A 223 -2.97 9.12 15.48
CA THR A 223 -4.43 9.13 15.61
C THR A 223 -5.06 8.19 14.60
N ALA A 224 -5.75 7.16 15.09
CA ALA A 224 -6.63 6.33 14.28
C ALA A 224 -8.06 6.85 14.43
N THR A 225 -8.68 7.26 13.32
CA THR A 225 -10.06 7.75 13.29
C THR A 225 -10.90 6.78 12.46
N PHE A 226 -12.05 6.39 12.98
CA PHE A 226 -12.99 5.53 12.28
C PHE A 226 -14.40 6.15 12.28
N ARG A 227 -14.97 6.30 11.10
CA ARG A 227 -16.36 6.72 10.89
C ARG A 227 -17.22 5.48 10.60
N PRO A 228 -17.94 4.92 11.59
CA PRO A 228 -18.71 3.69 11.41
C PRO A 228 -19.92 3.91 10.49
N LYS A 229 -20.16 2.96 9.59
CA LYS A 229 -21.39 2.92 8.80
C LYS A 229 -22.42 2.07 9.52
N GLY A 230 -23.29 2.74 10.28
CA GLY A 230 -24.36 2.11 11.04
C GLY A 230 -23.88 1.24 12.21
N LEU A 231 -24.73 0.33 12.64
CA LEU A 231 -24.49 -0.53 13.81
C LEU A 231 -23.32 -1.50 13.59
N TRP A 232 -23.22 -2.09 12.40
CA TRP A 232 -22.15 -3.03 12.07
C TRP A 232 -20.76 -2.39 12.14
N GLY A 233 -20.63 -1.12 11.75
CA GLY A 233 -19.40 -0.39 11.90
C GLY A 233 -19.01 -0.21 13.38
N ARG A 234 -19.96 0.08 14.25
CA ARG A 234 -19.69 0.19 15.69
C ARG A 234 -19.28 -1.14 16.31
N ILE A 235 -20.00 -2.21 16.00
CA ILE A 235 -19.65 -3.56 16.47
C ILE A 235 -18.24 -3.93 16.02
N TYR A 236 -17.92 -3.68 14.75
CA TYR A 236 -16.57 -3.91 14.22
C TYR A 236 -15.51 -3.16 15.03
N TRP A 237 -15.69 -1.86 15.30
CA TRP A 237 -14.73 -1.06 16.06
C TRP A 237 -14.46 -1.67 17.44
N TYR A 238 -15.50 -2.00 18.19
CA TYR A 238 -15.31 -2.58 19.52
C TYR A 238 -14.71 -3.98 19.49
N ALA A 239 -14.98 -4.77 18.46
CA ALA A 239 -14.36 -6.08 18.28
C ALA A 239 -12.86 -5.99 18.00
N VAL A 240 -12.40 -4.95 17.25
CA VAL A 240 -10.97 -4.76 16.94
C VAL A 240 -10.24 -3.88 17.97
N TRP A 241 -10.96 -3.22 18.88
CA TRP A 241 -10.39 -2.31 19.87
C TRP A 241 -9.25 -2.90 20.72
N PRO A 242 -9.31 -4.13 21.23
CA PRO A 242 -8.20 -4.71 21.99
C PRO A 242 -6.91 -4.78 21.16
N PHE A 243 -7.02 -5.10 19.86
CA PHE A 243 -5.88 -5.14 18.95
C PHE A 243 -5.33 -3.73 18.68
N HIS A 244 -6.20 -2.72 18.58
CA HIS A 244 -5.79 -1.32 18.41
C HIS A 244 -4.90 -0.86 19.56
N ILE A 245 -5.33 -1.10 20.83
CA ILE A 245 -4.54 -0.69 22.00
C ILE A 245 -3.13 -1.27 21.91
N PHE A 246 -3.01 -2.54 21.59
CA PHE A 246 -1.75 -3.25 21.57
C PHE A 246 -0.87 -2.86 20.37
N VAL A 247 -1.45 -2.86 19.16
CA VAL A 247 -0.70 -2.62 17.92
C VAL A 247 -0.28 -1.17 17.80
N PHE A 248 -1.20 -0.23 18.02
CA PHE A 248 -0.90 1.19 17.84
C PHE A 248 0.00 1.76 18.94
N GLU A 249 -0.15 1.28 20.17
CA GLU A 249 0.77 1.63 21.25
C GLU A 249 2.20 1.15 20.96
N GLY A 250 2.34 -0.11 20.52
CA GLY A 250 3.63 -0.68 20.14
C GLY A 250 4.25 -0.01 18.93
N MET A 251 3.43 0.36 17.94
CA MET A 251 3.87 1.07 16.74
C MET A 251 4.38 2.47 17.10
N ALA A 252 3.60 3.28 17.84
CA ALA A 252 4.00 4.62 18.26
C ALA A 252 5.30 4.60 19.07
N LYS A 253 5.43 3.66 20.02
CA LYS A 253 6.68 3.51 20.80
C LYS A 253 7.89 3.21 19.91
N ARG A 254 7.73 2.30 18.95
CA ARG A 254 8.86 1.92 18.08
C ARG A 254 9.22 3.00 17.06
N ILE A 255 8.26 3.77 16.57
CA ILE A 255 8.53 4.89 15.66
C ILE A 255 9.43 5.94 16.34
N VAL A 256 9.20 6.24 17.61
CA VAL A 256 10.00 7.24 18.35
C VAL A 256 11.31 6.69 18.91
N SER A 257 11.55 5.38 18.82
CA SER A 257 12.76 4.74 19.37
C SER A 257 13.64 4.01 18.33
N ALA A 258 13.23 4.02 17.06
CA ALA A 258 13.92 3.32 15.96
C ALA A 258 15.15 4.08 15.44
#